data_fa576996f09ad5b23976355ba3b80002
#
_entry.id   fa576996f09ad5b23976355ba3b80002
#
_cell.length_a   1.000
_cell.length_b   1.000
_cell.length_c   1.000
_cell.angle_alpha   90.00
_cell.angle_beta   90.00
_cell.angle_gamma   90.00
#
_symmetry.space_group_name_H-M   'P 1'
#
loop_
_entity.id
_entity.type
_entity.pdbx_description
1 polymer ?
#
loop_
_entity_poly.entity_id
_entity_poly.type
_entity_poly.pdbx_seq_one_letter_code
_entity_poly.pdbx_strand_id
1 'polypeptide(L)'
;RELRALPGVKKVFVRSGIRFDYVLADPDPNQTFLRELCEHHVSGQLKVAPEHVSDAVLSVMGKPSRAVYDRFVGEYRAMNRELGRDQYLVPYLMSSHPGSTLREAVELAEYVRDMGYMPEQVQDFYPTPSTMSTCMYYTGVDPRTMKPVYVPKTAHEKALQRALIQYRKPENYELVREALQKA
;
A
#
# COMPACT_ATOMS: atom_id res chain seq x y z
N ARG A 1 19.28 13.32 -11.67
CA ARG A 1 20.48 14.22 -11.67
C ARG A 1 20.52 15.04 -12.95
N GLU A 2 20.52 14.43 -14.12
CA GLU A 2 20.62 15.10 -15.43
C GLU A 2 19.53 16.17 -15.61
N LEU A 3 18.28 15.86 -15.34
CA LEU A 3 17.19 16.84 -15.46
C LEU A 3 17.36 18.07 -14.56
N ARG A 4 17.97 17.92 -13.39
CA ARG A 4 18.28 19.06 -12.51
C ARG A 4 19.43 19.94 -13.04
N ALA A 5 20.27 19.39 -13.88
CA ALA A 5 21.39 20.11 -14.46
C ALA A 5 21.02 20.98 -15.69
N LEU A 6 19.78 20.82 -16.19
CA LEU A 6 19.29 21.58 -17.33
C LEU A 6 19.11 23.07 -16.99
N PRO A 7 19.51 23.99 -17.87
CA PRO A 7 19.28 25.42 -17.68
C PRO A 7 17.78 25.73 -17.49
N GLY A 8 17.47 26.56 -16.50
CA GLY A 8 16.11 26.97 -16.19
C GLY A 8 15.27 25.94 -15.33
N VAL A 9 15.78 24.73 -15.13
CA VAL A 9 15.12 23.75 -14.24
C VAL A 9 15.49 24.03 -12.80
N LYS A 10 14.49 24.41 -11.98
CA LYS A 10 14.70 24.71 -10.55
C LYS A 10 14.53 23.48 -9.66
N LYS A 11 13.54 22.63 -9.95
CA LYS A 11 13.23 21.42 -9.16
C LYS A 11 12.68 20.33 -10.06
N VAL A 12 12.94 19.07 -9.70
CA VAL A 12 12.40 17.89 -10.36
C VAL A 12 11.83 16.98 -9.28
N PHE A 13 10.51 16.81 -9.26
CA PHE A 13 9.83 15.99 -8.27
C PHE A 13 9.35 14.67 -8.85
N VAL A 14 9.49 13.59 -8.07
CA VAL A 14 8.88 12.30 -8.34
C VAL A 14 7.44 12.33 -7.80
N ARG A 15 6.46 12.21 -8.69
CA ARG A 15 5.03 12.20 -8.35
C ARG A 15 4.40 10.81 -8.39
N SER A 16 5.00 9.87 -9.10
CA SER A 16 4.57 8.47 -9.11
C SER A 16 5.01 7.74 -7.85
N GLY A 17 4.35 6.61 -7.55
CA GLY A 17 4.83 5.69 -6.51
C GLY A 17 6.20 5.10 -6.88
N ILE A 18 6.98 4.77 -5.87
CA ILE A 18 8.27 4.07 -6.02
C ILE A 18 8.16 2.63 -5.54
N ARG A 19 9.03 1.78 -6.08
CA ARG A 19 9.22 0.40 -5.62
C ARG A 19 10.15 0.42 -4.41
N PHE A 20 9.56 0.49 -3.22
CA PHE A 20 10.30 0.56 -1.95
C PHE A 20 11.18 -0.67 -1.68
N ASP A 21 10.77 -1.83 -2.15
CA ASP A 21 11.52 -3.07 -2.08
C ASP A 21 12.82 -3.01 -2.90
N TYR A 22 12.80 -2.37 -4.06
CA TYR A 22 14.01 -2.16 -4.86
C TYR A 22 14.96 -1.14 -4.21
N VAL A 23 14.41 -0.12 -3.55
CA VAL A 23 15.23 0.82 -2.77
C VAL A 23 15.97 0.09 -1.67
N LEU A 24 15.31 -0.83 -0.96
CA LEU A 24 15.93 -1.63 0.10
C LEU A 24 16.89 -2.71 -0.42
N ALA A 25 16.74 -3.13 -1.67
CA ALA A 25 17.64 -4.08 -2.31
C ALA A 25 18.88 -3.43 -2.91
N ASP A 26 18.98 -2.10 -2.89
CA ASP A 26 20.17 -1.38 -3.32
C ASP A 26 21.36 -1.76 -2.43
N PRO A 27 22.45 -2.32 -2.99
CA PRO A 27 23.62 -2.72 -2.23
C PRO A 27 24.47 -1.56 -1.71
N ASP A 28 24.15 -0.32 -2.08
CA ASP A 28 24.88 0.86 -1.64
C ASP A 28 24.74 1.10 -0.13
N PRO A 29 25.81 0.93 0.68
CA PRO A 29 25.74 1.09 2.13
C PRO A 29 25.45 2.55 2.54
N ASN A 30 25.68 3.51 1.66
CA ASN A 30 25.44 4.93 1.91
C ASN A 30 24.01 5.36 1.56
N GLN A 31 23.17 4.42 1.04
CA GLN A 31 21.80 4.70 0.61
C GLN A 31 21.70 5.95 -0.29
N THR A 32 22.66 6.12 -1.21
CA THR A 32 22.78 7.32 -2.05
C THR A 32 21.50 7.62 -2.82
N PHE A 33 20.80 6.58 -3.30
CA PHE A 33 19.53 6.75 -4.00
C PHE A 33 18.45 7.33 -3.08
N LEU A 34 18.26 6.75 -1.89
CA LEU A 34 17.24 7.20 -0.92
C LEU A 34 17.55 8.64 -0.45
N ARG A 35 18.81 8.95 -0.19
CA ARG A 35 19.28 10.29 0.18
C ARG A 35 18.95 11.30 -0.91
N GLU A 36 19.38 11.05 -2.15
CA GLU A 36 19.11 11.92 -3.29
C GLU A 36 17.61 12.14 -3.51
N LEU A 37 16.81 11.07 -3.36
CA LEU A 37 15.36 11.13 -3.48
C LEU A 37 14.76 12.09 -2.44
N CYS A 38 15.08 11.91 -1.15
CA CYS A 38 14.57 12.74 -0.05
C CYS A 38 15.06 14.18 -0.15
N GLU A 39 16.31 14.38 -0.53
CA GLU A 39 16.93 15.70 -0.55
C GLU A 39 16.41 16.58 -1.69
N HIS A 40 16.12 15.99 -2.84
CA HIS A 40 15.89 16.75 -4.07
C HIS A 40 14.58 16.44 -4.80
N HIS A 41 13.97 15.29 -4.59
CA HIS A 41 12.91 14.80 -5.47
C HIS A 41 11.56 14.57 -4.79
N VAL A 42 11.45 14.76 -3.48
CA VAL A 42 10.19 14.69 -2.73
C VAL A 42 9.74 16.09 -2.36
N SER A 43 8.50 16.44 -2.74
CA SER A 43 7.94 17.79 -2.49
C SER A 43 7.16 17.89 -1.16
N GLY A 44 7.38 16.97 -0.22
CA GLY A 44 6.65 16.84 1.05
C GLY A 44 5.95 15.50 1.20
N GLN A 45 5.52 14.87 0.12
CA GLN A 45 4.85 13.57 0.13
C GLN A 45 5.48 12.61 -0.89
N LEU A 46 5.75 11.39 -0.43
CA LEU A 46 6.19 10.29 -1.29
C LEU A 46 5.12 9.20 -1.30
N LYS A 47 4.65 8.85 -2.50
CA LYS A 47 3.66 7.80 -2.69
C LYS A 47 4.35 6.44 -2.75
N VAL A 48 3.80 5.47 -2.04
CA VAL A 48 4.24 4.07 -2.05
C VAL A 48 3.01 3.16 -2.13
N ALA A 49 3.17 1.98 -2.70
CA ALA A 49 2.06 1.07 -2.92
C ALA A 49 2.28 -0.28 -2.20
N PRO A 50 2.20 -0.32 -0.86
CA PRO A 50 2.17 -1.59 -0.13
C PRO A 50 0.91 -2.39 -0.45
N GLU A 51 -0.20 -1.71 -0.72
CA GLU A 51 -1.52 -2.23 -1.11
C GLU A 51 -2.26 -2.93 0.05
N HIS A 52 -1.58 -3.71 0.86
CA HIS A 52 -2.11 -4.41 2.03
C HIS A 52 -1.02 -4.55 3.10
N VAL A 53 -1.40 -5.08 4.29
CA VAL A 53 -0.45 -5.35 5.40
C VAL A 53 -0.49 -6.80 5.87
N SER A 54 -1.50 -7.57 5.50
CA SER A 54 -1.54 -8.99 5.77
C SER A 54 -0.62 -9.74 4.81
N ASP A 55 0.35 -10.47 5.33
CA ASP A 55 1.29 -11.26 4.52
C ASP A 55 0.59 -12.35 3.70
N ALA A 56 -0.54 -12.86 4.18
CA ALA A 56 -1.38 -13.80 3.43
C ALA A 56 -1.87 -13.15 2.12
N VAL A 57 -2.42 -11.94 2.19
CA VAL A 57 -2.91 -11.19 1.03
C VAL A 57 -1.75 -10.73 0.15
N LEU A 58 -0.67 -10.19 0.75
CA LEU A 58 0.51 -9.75 0.01
C LEU A 58 1.15 -10.88 -0.80
N SER A 59 1.20 -12.10 -0.25
CA SER A 59 1.66 -13.29 -0.98
C SER A 59 0.79 -13.61 -2.19
N VAL A 60 -0.54 -13.50 -2.06
CA VAL A 60 -1.48 -13.68 -3.18
C VAL A 60 -1.30 -12.58 -4.22
N MET A 61 -1.06 -11.34 -3.81
CA MET A 61 -0.76 -10.21 -4.70
C MET A 61 0.60 -10.35 -5.41
N GLY A 62 1.51 -11.17 -4.91
CA GLY A 62 2.91 -11.20 -5.35
C GLY A 62 3.69 -9.95 -4.93
N LYS A 63 3.32 -9.38 -3.79
CA LYS A 63 3.97 -8.20 -3.18
C LYS A 63 4.99 -8.62 -2.11
N PRO A 64 5.96 -7.75 -1.80
CA PRO A 64 6.84 -7.94 -0.65
C PRO A 64 6.05 -8.05 0.66
N SER A 65 6.61 -8.75 1.64
CA SER A 65 6.01 -8.89 2.97
C SER A 65 5.88 -7.54 3.69
N ARG A 66 5.01 -7.49 4.69
CA ARG A 66 4.85 -6.34 5.57
C ARG A 66 6.17 -5.90 6.19
N ALA A 67 7.00 -6.85 6.63
CA ALA A 67 8.30 -6.55 7.24
C ALA A 67 9.22 -5.73 6.31
N VAL A 68 9.16 -5.98 4.99
CA VAL A 68 9.93 -5.20 4.01
C VAL A 68 9.41 -3.76 3.96
N TYR A 69 8.09 -3.58 3.97
CA TYR A 69 7.49 -2.25 3.99
C TYR A 69 7.81 -1.49 5.29
N ASP A 70 7.66 -2.13 6.44
CA ASP A 70 7.94 -1.52 7.75
C ASP A 70 9.43 -1.11 7.86
N ARG A 71 10.34 -1.93 7.33
CA ARG A 71 11.76 -1.58 7.22
C ARG A 71 11.96 -0.32 6.37
N PHE A 72 11.34 -0.24 5.20
CA PHE A 72 11.42 0.95 4.35
C PHE A 72 10.89 2.20 5.06
N VAL A 73 9.76 2.10 5.76
CA VAL A 73 9.20 3.20 6.56
C VAL A 73 10.22 3.69 7.60
N GLY A 74 10.90 2.77 8.27
CA GLY A 74 11.96 3.08 9.24
C GLY A 74 13.13 3.82 8.63
N GLU A 75 13.66 3.30 7.52
CA GLU A 75 14.80 3.91 6.80
C GLU A 75 14.45 5.28 6.20
N TYR A 76 13.26 5.42 5.62
CA TYR A 76 12.78 6.70 5.10
C TYR A 76 12.64 7.76 6.20
N ARG A 77 12.08 7.40 7.35
CA ARG A 77 11.96 8.30 8.51
C ARG A 77 13.34 8.68 9.08
N ALA A 78 14.27 7.73 9.15
CA ALA A 78 15.63 7.99 9.61
C ALA A 78 16.36 8.98 8.68
N MET A 79 16.27 8.75 7.37
CA MET A 79 16.84 9.63 6.35
C MET A 79 16.28 11.06 6.43
N ASN A 80 14.96 11.20 6.61
CA ASN A 80 14.33 12.51 6.75
C ASN A 80 14.78 13.24 8.01
N ARG A 81 14.94 12.54 9.14
CA ARG A 81 15.50 13.15 10.37
C ARG A 81 16.94 13.61 10.15
N GLU A 82 17.76 12.79 9.51
CA GLU A 82 19.15 13.12 9.22
C GLU A 82 19.27 14.38 8.33
N LEU A 83 18.39 14.46 7.31
CA LEU A 83 18.39 15.58 6.36
C LEU A 83 17.62 16.82 6.85
N GLY A 84 17.01 16.77 8.03
CA GLY A 84 16.15 17.84 8.54
C GLY A 84 14.94 18.11 7.65
N ARG A 85 14.37 17.06 7.02
CA ARG A 85 13.21 17.15 6.13
C ARG A 85 11.94 16.73 6.85
N ASP A 86 10.85 17.44 6.53
CA ASP A 86 9.50 17.11 6.98
C ASP A 86 8.72 16.54 5.78
N GLN A 87 8.90 15.23 5.56
CA GLN A 87 8.30 14.53 4.42
C GLN A 87 7.55 13.28 4.91
N TYR A 88 6.39 13.02 4.30
CA TYR A 88 5.47 11.98 4.69
C TYR A 88 5.34 10.90 3.61
N LEU A 89 5.15 9.65 4.04
CA LEU A 89 4.74 8.57 3.16
C LEU A 89 3.23 8.58 3.00
N VAL A 90 2.76 8.42 1.77
CA VAL A 90 1.35 8.24 1.44
C VAL A 90 1.17 6.83 0.90
N PRO A 91 0.78 5.85 1.75
CA PRO A 91 0.55 4.50 1.30
C PRO A 91 -0.74 4.39 0.48
N TYR A 92 -0.65 3.76 -0.67
CA TYR A 92 -1.81 3.26 -1.40
C TYR A 92 -2.23 1.94 -0.79
N LEU A 93 -3.49 1.87 -0.35
CA LEU A 93 -4.10 0.69 0.23
C LEU A 93 -5.29 0.26 -0.62
N MET A 94 -5.46 -1.05 -0.75
CA MET A 94 -6.49 -1.67 -1.57
C MET A 94 -7.36 -2.58 -0.71
N SER A 95 -8.69 -2.45 -0.83
CA SER A 95 -9.64 -3.39 -0.27
C SER A 95 -10.08 -4.44 -1.28
N SER A 96 -10.62 -5.53 -0.80
CA SER A 96 -11.34 -6.53 -1.60
C SER A 96 -10.49 -7.25 -2.66
N HIS A 97 -9.17 -7.31 -2.49
CA HIS A 97 -8.33 -8.13 -3.35
C HIS A 97 -8.62 -9.63 -3.14
N PRO A 98 -8.52 -10.50 -4.18
CA PRO A 98 -8.52 -11.94 -3.97
C PRO A 98 -7.58 -12.36 -2.84
N GLY A 99 -8.04 -13.21 -1.93
CA GLY A 99 -7.33 -13.60 -0.72
C GLY A 99 -7.62 -12.74 0.51
N SER A 100 -8.27 -11.58 0.37
CA SER A 100 -8.64 -10.74 1.50
C SER A 100 -10.02 -11.12 2.03
N THR A 101 -10.07 -11.83 3.15
CA THR A 101 -11.29 -12.06 3.93
C THR A 101 -11.57 -10.88 4.88
N LEU A 102 -12.64 -10.93 5.66
CA LEU A 102 -12.89 -9.90 6.68
C LEU A 102 -11.79 -9.86 7.74
N ARG A 103 -11.17 -10.99 8.07
CA ARG A 103 -10.07 -11.07 9.03
C ARG A 103 -8.87 -10.22 8.57
N GLU A 104 -8.42 -10.41 7.34
CA GLU A 104 -7.32 -9.63 6.79
C GLU A 104 -7.71 -8.16 6.58
N ALA A 105 -8.98 -7.87 6.29
CA ALA A 105 -9.48 -6.50 6.22
C ALA A 105 -9.48 -5.80 7.59
N VAL A 106 -9.76 -6.53 8.69
CA VAL A 106 -9.61 -6.01 10.07
C VAL A 106 -8.15 -5.74 10.38
N GLU A 107 -7.22 -6.65 10.03
CA GLU A 107 -5.78 -6.43 10.19
C GLU A 107 -5.32 -5.14 9.49
N LEU A 108 -5.81 -4.88 8.28
CA LEU A 108 -5.53 -3.66 7.55
C LEU A 108 -6.13 -2.43 8.26
N ALA A 109 -7.35 -2.53 8.79
CA ALA A 109 -8.00 -1.44 9.53
C ALA A 109 -7.24 -1.09 10.82
N GLU A 110 -6.75 -2.10 11.54
CA GLU A 110 -5.91 -1.89 12.73
C GLU A 110 -4.62 -1.17 12.39
N TYR A 111 -3.96 -1.56 11.29
CA TYR A 111 -2.78 -0.86 10.81
C TYR A 111 -3.09 0.62 10.47
N VAL A 112 -4.20 0.89 9.81
CA VAL A 112 -4.64 2.27 9.50
C VAL A 112 -4.91 3.07 10.78
N ARG A 113 -5.52 2.44 11.80
CA ARG A 113 -5.70 3.06 13.12
C ARG A 113 -4.36 3.45 13.74
N ASP A 114 -3.39 2.55 13.70
CA ASP A 114 -2.08 2.72 14.34
C ASP A 114 -1.19 3.74 13.59
N MET A 115 -1.44 3.95 12.30
CA MET A 115 -0.81 5.06 11.54
C MET A 115 -1.24 6.44 12.04
N GLY A 116 -2.37 6.54 12.75
CA GLY A 116 -2.87 7.80 13.30
C GLY A 116 -3.66 8.68 12.31
N TYR A 117 -3.69 8.34 11.03
CA TYR A 117 -4.53 9.03 10.04
C TYR A 117 -5.30 8.01 9.19
N MET A 118 -6.44 8.44 8.66
CA MET A 118 -7.28 7.62 7.79
C MET A 118 -7.08 8.03 6.33
N PRO A 119 -6.81 7.08 5.41
CA PRO A 119 -6.73 7.38 3.99
C PRO A 119 -8.06 7.95 3.48
N GLU A 120 -8.01 9.09 2.81
CA GLU A 120 -9.21 9.69 2.18
C GLU A 120 -9.70 8.85 1.01
N GLN A 121 -8.77 8.31 0.25
CA GLN A 121 -9.04 7.47 -0.90
C GLN A 121 -8.63 6.03 -0.63
N VAL A 122 -9.58 5.11 -0.73
CA VAL A 122 -9.37 3.67 -0.69
C VAL A 122 -9.87 3.10 -2.01
N GLN A 123 -9.03 2.33 -2.66
CA GLN A 123 -9.38 1.67 -3.90
C GLN A 123 -9.84 0.24 -3.62
N ASP A 124 -11.04 -0.10 -4.10
CA ASP A 124 -11.44 -1.51 -4.18
C ASP A 124 -10.68 -2.19 -5.32
N PHE A 125 -10.36 -3.46 -5.14
CA PHE A 125 -9.78 -4.25 -6.22
C PHE A 125 -10.66 -4.18 -7.48
N TYR A 126 -10.03 -3.80 -8.58
CA TYR A 126 -10.64 -3.80 -9.91
C TYR A 126 -9.89 -4.78 -10.82
N PRO A 127 -10.60 -5.75 -11.43
CA PRO A 127 -9.95 -6.73 -12.31
C PRO A 127 -9.35 -6.07 -13.55
N THR A 128 -8.04 -5.99 -13.61
CA THR A 128 -7.31 -5.47 -14.76
C THR A 128 -6.90 -6.64 -15.68
N PRO A 129 -7.18 -6.59 -16.97
CA PRO A 129 -6.80 -7.65 -17.90
C PRO A 129 -5.32 -8.02 -17.81
N SER A 130 -5.01 -9.30 -18.07
CA SER A 130 -3.65 -9.85 -18.12
C SER A 130 -2.92 -9.87 -16.76
N THR A 131 -3.64 -9.82 -15.64
CA THR A 131 -3.03 -9.98 -14.32
C THR A 131 -3.44 -11.29 -13.64
N MET A 132 -2.55 -11.85 -12.81
CA MET A 132 -2.86 -13.03 -11.99
C MET A 132 -4.03 -12.80 -11.05
N SER A 133 -4.12 -11.61 -10.45
CA SER A 133 -5.22 -11.24 -9.56
C SER A 133 -6.58 -11.26 -10.28
N THR A 134 -6.61 -10.87 -11.54
CA THR A 134 -7.84 -10.98 -12.37
C THR A 134 -8.20 -12.44 -12.66
N CYS A 135 -7.22 -13.28 -12.93
CA CYS A 135 -7.44 -14.72 -13.07
C CYS A 135 -8.06 -15.29 -11.77
N MET A 136 -7.47 -15.01 -10.61
CA MET A 136 -8.00 -15.43 -9.31
C MET A 136 -9.42 -14.90 -9.07
N TYR A 137 -9.69 -13.64 -9.42
CA TYR A 137 -10.99 -13.02 -9.24
C TYR A 137 -12.12 -13.77 -9.98
N TYR A 138 -11.86 -14.18 -11.21
CA TYR A 138 -12.87 -14.89 -12.02
C TYR A 138 -12.94 -16.38 -11.73
N THR A 139 -11.80 -17.03 -11.48
CA THR A 139 -11.72 -18.48 -11.29
C THR A 139 -11.87 -18.92 -9.83
N GLY A 140 -11.55 -18.07 -8.88
CA GLY A 140 -11.43 -18.45 -7.46
C GLY A 140 -10.23 -19.35 -7.16
N VAL A 141 -9.23 -19.40 -8.06
CA VAL A 141 -8.05 -20.28 -7.95
C VAL A 141 -6.78 -19.46 -8.18
N ASP A 142 -5.77 -19.68 -7.35
CA ASP A 142 -4.42 -19.13 -7.59
C ASP A 142 -3.74 -19.93 -8.72
N PRO A 143 -3.46 -19.31 -9.87
CA PRO A 143 -2.89 -20.01 -11.03
C PRO A 143 -1.46 -20.53 -10.79
N ARG A 144 -0.76 -20.04 -9.74
CA ARG A 144 0.59 -20.51 -9.38
C ARG A 144 0.58 -21.81 -8.60
N THR A 145 -0.46 -22.02 -7.79
CA THR A 145 -0.55 -23.14 -6.85
C THR A 145 -1.71 -24.08 -7.13
N MET A 146 -2.64 -23.66 -7.97
CA MET A 146 -3.92 -24.32 -8.25
C MET A 146 -4.80 -24.52 -7.00
N LYS A 147 -4.55 -23.75 -5.94
CA LYS A 147 -5.35 -23.79 -4.71
C LYS A 147 -6.51 -22.79 -4.77
N PRO A 148 -7.64 -23.10 -4.13
CA PRO A 148 -8.73 -22.15 -3.98
C PRO A 148 -8.29 -20.87 -3.28
N VAL A 149 -8.82 -19.73 -3.73
CA VAL A 149 -8.60 -18.41 -3.14
C VAL A 149 -9.97 -17.78 -2.89
N TYR A 150 -10.15 -17.27 -1.67
CA TYR A 150 -11.34 -16.48 -1.35
C TYR A 150 -11.40 -15.21 -2.21
N VAL A 151 -12.58 -14.89 -2.71
CA VAL A 151 -12.79 -13.69 -3.54
C VAL A 151 -14.06 -12.97 -3.07
N PRO A 152 -13.97 -11.73 -2.53
CA PRO A 152 -15.14 -10.92 -2.23
C PRO A 152 -15.81 -10.47 -3.54
N LYS A 153 -16.93 -11.10 -3.90
CA LYS A 153 -17.60 -10.86 -5.18
C LYS A 153 -18.80 -9.93 -5.08
N THR A 154 -19.50 -9.97 -3.95
CA THR A 154 -20.72 -9.17 -3.79
C THR A 154 -20.38 -7.71 -3.46
N ALA A 155 -21.27 -6.80 -3.88
CA ALA A 155 -21.13 -5.38 -3.53
C ALA A 155 -21.10 -5.16 -2.01
N HIS A 156 -21.86 -6.00 -1.27
CA HIS A 156 -21.93 -5.90 0.19
C HIS A 156 -20.61 -6.33 0.85
N GLU A 157 -20.00 -7.47 0.46
CA GLU A 157 -18.70 -7.90 0.96
C GLU A 157 -17.61 -6.85 0.72
N LYS A 158 -17.59 -6.24 -0.46
CA LYS A 158 -16.66 -5.15 -0.78
C LYS A 158 -16.92 -3.91 0.07
N ALA A 159 -18.20 -3.56 0.28
CA ALA A 159 -18.57 -2.43 1.14
C ALA A 159 -18.11 -2.64 2.59
N LEU A 160 -18.23 -3.85 3.14
CA LEU A 160 -17.74 -4.19 4.48
C LEU A 160 -16.22 -3.98 4.60
N GLN A 161 -15.44 -4.51 3.66
CA GLN A 161 -13.99 -4.37 3.69
C GLN A 161 -13.54 -2.92 3.52
N ARG A 162 -14.16 -2.17 2.63
CA ARG A 162 -13.86 -0.74 2.44
C ARG A 162 -14.22 0.09 3.66
N ALA A 163 -15.37 -0.19 4.29
CA ALA A 163 -15.83 0.51 5.49
C ALA A 163 -14.84 0.33 6.65
N LEU A 164 -14.22 -0.84 6.81
CA LEU A 164 -13.19 -1.10 7.81
C LEU A 164 -11.98 -0.17 7.66
N ILE A 165 -11.51 0.09 6.43
CA ILE A 165 -10.40 1.01 6.20
C ILE A 165 -10.81 2.47 6.46
N GLN A 166 -12.08 2.81 6.20
CA GLN A 166 -12.65 4.16 6.40
C GLN A 166 -13.55 4.23 7.64
N TYR A 167 -13.19 3.56 8.72
CA TYR A 167 -14.00 3.34 9.91
C TYR A 167 -14.41 4.63 10.65
N ARG A 168 -13.70 5.74 10.46
CA ARG A 168 -14.04 7.04 11.11
C ARG A 168 -15.19 7.78 10.44
N LYS A 169 -15.61 7.34 9.23
CA LYS A 169 -16.75 7.96 8.55
C LYS A 169 -18.04 7.51 9.22
N PRO A 170 -18.91 8.45 9.70
CA PRO A 170 -20.14 8.10 10.39
C PRO A 170 -21.06 7.19 9.60
N GLU A 171 -21.13 7.38 8.29
CA GLU A 171 -21.93 6.57 7.37
C GLU A 171 -21.49 5.10 7.31
N ASN A 172 -20.26 4.78 7.72
CA ASN A 172 -19.72 3.42 7.72
C ASN A 172 -19.99 2.65 9.02
N TYR A 173 -20.56 3.29 10.06
CA TYR A 173 -20.69 2.70 11.39
C TYR A 173 -21.35 1.31 11.39
N GLU A 174 -22.51 1.16 10.74
CA GLU A 174 -23.22 -0.11 10.70
C GLU A 174 -22.45 -1.19 9.91
N LEU A 175 -21.81 -0.81 8.81
CA LEU A 175 -20.98 -1.74 8.04
C LEU A 175 -19.75 -2.20 8.83
N VAL A 176 -19.11 -1.29 9.56
CA VAL A 176 -17.96 -1.64 10.43
C VAL A 176 -18.41 -2.60 11.53
N ARG A 177 -19.52 -2.31 12.20
CA ARG A 177 -20.08 -3.19 13.24
C ARG A 177 -20.39 -4.58 12.70
N GLU A 178 -21.07 -4.66 11.56
CA GLU A 178 -21.37 -5.93 10.89
C GLU A 178 -20.08 -6.68 10.51
N ALA A 179 -19.10 -5.98 9.92
CA ALA A 179 -17.86 -6.59 9.53
C ALA A 179 -17.09 -7.21 10.71
N LEU A 180 -17.02 -6.48 11.83
CA LEU A 180 -16.38 -6.96 13.06
C LEU A 180 -17.10 -8.14 13.72
N GLN A 181 -18.43 -8.23 13.57
CA GLN A 181 -19.20 -9.37 14.07
C GLN A 181 -19.01 -10.64 13.22
N LYS A 182 -18.66 -10.48 11.95
CA LYS A 182 -18.47 -11.57 11.00
C LYS A 182 -17.02 -12.04 10.85
N ALA A 183 -16.06 -11.23 11.27
CA ALA A 183 -14.63 -11.53 11.22
C ALA A 183 -14.23 -12.51 12.33
#